data_2ae3ba66b3b92782e89753185481fb70
#
_entry.id   2ae3ba66b3b92782e89753185481fb70
#
_cell.length_a   1.000
_cell.length_b   1.000
_cell.length_c   1.000
_cell.angle_alpha   90.00
_cell.angle_beta   90.00
_cell.angle_gamma   90.00
#
_symmetry.space_group_name_H-M   'P 1'
#
loop_
_entity.id
_entity.type
_entity.pdbx_description
1 polymer ?
#
loop_
_entity_poly.entity_id
_entity_poly.type
_entity_poly.pdbx_seq_one_letter_code
_entity_poly.pdbx_strand_id
1 'polypeptide(L)'
;MDRKEFLQKSLLGAAAVAVASSPLELMASCAPAKKPELRLSFQEGIAPGKSLNEKFDYMEKLGIVGFEPGGRNLANRINEIQSALKGRNIKVSAICAGFDGFILAEDPAVKKQFDSTMRDIIAAAGELGSTGVIMVPAFNGQKPCKPHTLETRAYLCEQMHELGEYALKHNTTVILEPLNRLECHYMRQVADAAAVCRDSKSAGVKCMGDFWHMQEETSDYAAFLSAGTEYLQHVHVASRGNRQMPGEDGEVDNYVAGFKALKEMNYPYYVSFECGCKGEREVSVPAAVELLRAQWKKA
;
A
#
# COMPACT_ATOMS: atom_id res chain seq x y z
N MET A 1 -12.47 -0.41 -50.57
CA MET A 1 -11.52 0.63 -50.13
C MET A 1 -10.19 -0.07 -49.87
N ASP A 2 -9.17 0.25 -50.63
CA ASP A 2 -7.87 -0.39 -50.50
C ASP A 2 -7.06 0.29 -49.36
N ARG A 3 -5.96 -0.37 -48.97
CA ARG A 3 -5.11 0.07 -47.84
C ARG A 3 -4.47 1.45 -48.09
N LYS A 4 -4.31 1.82 -49.34
CA LYS A 4 -3.70 3.09 -49.81
C LYS A 4 -4.71 4.24 -49.71
N GLU A 5 -5.97 3.97 -50.03
CA GLU A 5 -7.10 4.92 -49.92
C GLU A 5 -7.46 5.23 -48.49
N PHE A 6 -7.35 4.21 -47.56
CA PHE A 6 -7.53 4.39 -46.14
C PHE A 6 -6.46 5.31 -45.54
N LEU A 7 -5.19 5.09 -45.88
CA LEU A 7 -4.08 5.91 -45.39
C LEU A 7 -4.12 7.35 -45.90
N GLN A 8 -4.54 7.58 -47.14
CA GLN A 8 -4.69 8.95 -47.69
C GLN A 8 -5.84 9.72 -47.04
N LYS A 9 -6.95 9.06 -46.71
CA LYS A 9 -8.08 9.70 -46.02
C LYS A 9 -7.79 9.95 -44.52
N SER A 10 -6.94 9.13 -43.91
CA SER A 10 -6.48 9.35 -42.52
C SER A 10 -5.51 10.53 -42.40
N LEU A 11 -4.72 10.81 -43.42
CA LEU A 11 -3.80 11.96 -43.48
C LEU A 11 -4.52 13.29 -43.72
N LEU A 12 -5.65 13.29 -44.42
CA LEU A 12 -6.44 14.50 -44.68
C LEU A 12 -7.35 14.90 -43.49
N GLY A 13 -7.63 13.98 -42.57
CA GLY A 13 -8.38 14.27 -41.35
C GLY A 13 -7.56 14.92 -40.24
N ALA A 14 -6.23 14.87 -40.32
CA ALA A 14 -5.33 15.42 -39.30
C ALA A 14 -4.93 16.89 -39.52
N ALA A 15 -5.35 17.49 -40.64
CA ALA A 15 -4.92 18.85 -41.04
C ALA A 15 -5.92 19.98 -40.69
N ALA A 16 -7.00 19.70 -39.96
CA ALA A 16 -8.07 20.69 -39.75
C ALA A 16 -8.31 21.04 -38.24
N VAL A 17 -7.40 20.76 -37.33
CA VAL A 17 -7.44 21.30 -35.96
C VAL A 17 -6.07 21.89 -35.60
N ALA A 18 -5.66 22.90 -36.36
CA ALA A 18 -4.60 23.81 -35.95
C ALA A 18 -5.25 25.18 -35.73
N VAL A 19 -5.91 25.35 -34.61
CA VAL A 19 -6.33 26.66 -34.12
C VAL A 19 -5.59 26.96 -32.81
N ALA A 20 -4.59 27.83 -32.96
CA ALA A 20 -4.13 28.81 -31.99
C ALA A 20 -4.00 28.34 -30.52
N SER A 21 -2.97 27.62 -30.20
CA SER A 21 -2.32 27.71 -28.92
C SER A 21 -1.03 28.51 -29.07
N SER A 22 -0.92 29.62 -28.38
CA SER A 22 0.25 30.49 -28.38
C SER A 22 1.49 29.72 -27.89
N PRO A 23 2.71 30.04 -28.40
CA PRO A 23 3.94 29.35 -28.00
C PRO A 23 4.29 29.48 -26.51
N LEU A 24 3.52 30.25 -25.74
CA LEU A 24 3.76 30.47 -24.32
C LEU A 24 3.23 29.36 -23.40
N GLU A 25 2.26 28.54 -23.84
CA GLU A 25 1.71 27.47 -23.01
C GLU A 25 2.49 26.15 -23.10
N LEU A 26 3.32 25.95 -24.10
CA LEU A 26 4.16 24.76 -24.23
C LEU A 26 5.44 24.79 -23.36
N MET A 27 5.76 25.93 -22.75
CA MET A 27 6.93 26.06 -21.86
C MET A 27 6.63 25.88 -20.37
N ALA A 28 5.38 25.63 -19.99
CA ALA A 28 4.95 25.59 -18.58
C ALA A 28 5.06 24.22 -17.90
N SER A 29 5.65 23.19 -18.52
CA SER A 29 5.68 21.85 -17.92
C SER A 29 7.05 21.19 -17.80
N CYS A 30 8.15 21.94 -17.81
CA CYS A 30 9.47 21.40 -17.52
C CYS A 30 9.96 21.82 -16.12
N ALA A 31 9.10 21.69 -15.12
CA ALA A 31 9.63 21.55 -13.74
C ALA A 31 10.35 20.20 -13.70
N PRO A 32 11.61 20.13 -13.25
CA PRO A 32 12.32 18.86 -13.14
C PRO A 32 11.47 17.92 -12.29
N ALA A 33 11.18 16.70 -12.81
CA ALA A 33 10.44 15.70 -12.09
C ALA A 33 11.09 15.53 -10.70
N LYS A 34 10.30 15.69 -9.63
CA LYS A 34 10.81 15.57 -8.27
C LYS A 34 11.42 14.17 -8.14
N LYS A 35 12.67 14.09 -7.71
CA LYS A 35 13.32 12.78 -7.53
C LYS A 35 12.53 11.95 -6.53
N PRO A 36 12.33 10.65 -6.77
CA PRO A 36 11.64 9.79 -5.84
C PRO A 36 12.40 9.75 -4.50
N GLU A 37 11.68 9.91 -3.40
CA GLU A 37 12.21 9.92 -2.04
C GLU A 37 11.73 8.68 -1.29
N LEU A 38 12.60 8.06 -0.48
CA LEU A 38 12.22 6.99 0.42
C LEU A 38 11.47 7.57 1.62
N ARG A 39 10.17 7.36 1.65
CA ARG A 39 9.30 7.82 2.75
C ARG A 39 9.06 6.66 3.71
N LEU A 40 9.85 6.61 4.78
CA LEU A 40 9.71 5.55 5.78
C LEU A 40 8.56 5.82 6.74
N SER A 41 7.88 4.75 7.11
CA SER A 41 6.79 4.71 8.07
C SER A 41 7.00 3.62 9.10
N PHE A 42 6.43 3.78 10.27
CA PHE A 42 6.46 2.77 11.34
C PHE A 42 5.06 2.36 11.75
N GLN A 43 4.84 1.06 11.86
CA GLN A 43 3.74 0.56 12.69
C GLN A 43 3.93 1.02 14.15
N GLU A 44 2.83 1.19 14.86
CA GLU A 44 2.83 1.78 16.22
C GLU A 44 3.77 1.07 17.21
N GLY A 45 4.02 -0.24 17.00
CA GLY A 45 4.90 -1.04 17.84
C GLY A 45 6.41 -0.89 17.56
N ILE A 46 6.83 -0.20 16.49
CA ILE A 46 8.23 -0.13 16.07
C ILE A 46 9.01 0.88 16.91
N ALA A 47 8.50 2.11 17.05
CA ALA A 47 9.17 3.13 17.83
C ALA A 47 9.08 2.83 19.34
N PRO A 48 10.19 2.91 20.09
CA PRO A 48 10.15 2.90 21.54
C PRO A 48 9.41 4.14 22.07
N GLY A 49 8.82 4.02 23.26
CA GLY A 49 8.05 5.08 23.92
C GLY A 49 6.77 4.57 24.55
N LYS A 50 6.33 5.20 25.62
CA LYS A 50 5.10 4.84 26.38
C LYS A 50 3.86 5.58 25.88
N SER A 51 4.04 6.70 25.17
CA SER A 51 2.98 7.52 24.61
C SER A 51 3.22 7.75 23.11
N LEU A 52 2.17 8.15 22.37
CA LEU A 52 2.34 8.54 20.95
C LEU A 52 3.31 9.72 20.81
N ASN A 53 3.32 10.68 21.73
CA ASN A 53 4.25 11.81 21.66
C ASN A 53 5.71 11.34 21.76
N GLU A 54 6.05 10.46 22.71
CA GLU A 54 7.42 9.92 22.85
C GLU A 54 7.82 9.12 21.58
N LYS A 55 6.89 8.33 21.03
CA LYS A 55 7.12 7.59 19.79
C LYS A 55 7.36 8.52 18.61
N PHE A 56 6.57 9.58 18.48
CA PHE A 56 6.72 10.55 17.39
C PHE A 56 7.98 11.40 17.55
N ASP A 57 8.37 11.76 18.77
CA ASP A 57 9.67 12.41 19.02
C ASP A 57 10.85 11.53 18.58
N TYR A 58 10.77 10.23 18.83
CA TYR A 58 11.75 9.27 18.35
C TYR A 58 11.75 9.14 16.82
N MET A 59 10.57 9.04 16.22
CA MET A 59 10.42 8.96 14.76
C MET A 59 10.98 10.20 14.05
N GLU A 60 10.71 11.41 14.56
CA GLU A 60 11.23 12.66 14.01
C GLU A 60 12.75 12.72 14.06
N LYS A 61 13.39 12.27 15.14
CA LYS A 61 14.87 12.18 15.25
C LYS A 61 15.48 11.31 14.15
N LEU A 62 14.75 10.28 13.73
CA LEU A 62 15.17 9.39 12.65
C LEU A 62 14.69 9.85 11.26
N GLY A 63 13.96 10.97 11.16
CA GLY A 63 13.40 11.45 9.90
C GLY A 63 12.34 10.52 9.30
N ILE A 64 11.58 9.83 10.16
CA ILE A 64 10.43 9.01 9.77
C ILE A 64 9.23 9.92 9.59
N VAL A 65 8.52 9.76 8.48
CA VAL A 65 7.43 10.68 8.06
C VAL A 65 6.06 10.01 7.98
N GLY A 66 6.00 8.69 8.22
CA GLY A 66 4.77 7.91 8.23
C GLY A 66 4.52 7.22 9.57
N PHE A 67 3.26 7.15 9.97
CA PHE A 67 2.77 6.39 11.13
C PHE A 67 1.64 5.47 10.68
N GLU A 68 1.70 4.20 11.07
CA GLU A 68 0.74 3.18 10.71
C GLU A 68 0.11 2.57 11.97
N PRO A 69 -1.03 3.11 12.43
CA PRO A 69 -1.77 2.53 13.56
C PRO A 69 -2.56 1.29 13.14
N GLY A 70 -2.85 0.43 14.11
CA GLY A 70 -3.81 -0.65 13.95
C GLY A 70 -5.25 -0.15 13.87
N GLY A 71 -6.09 -0.84 13.10
CA GLY A 71 -7.50 -0.47 12.90
C GLY A 71 -8.42 -0.80 14.10
N ARG A 72 -8.01 -1.70 15.00
CA ARG A 72 -8.84 -2.07 16.15
C ARG A 72 -9.10 -0.86 17.08
N ASN A 73 -10.38 -0.58 17.34
CA ASN A 73 -10.83 0.59 18.11
C ASN A 73 -10.34 1.95 17.57
N LEU A 74 -10.00 2.06 16.31
CA LEU A 74 -9.42 3.26 15.71
C LEU A 74 -10.30 4.49 15.88
N ALA A 75 -11.62 4.35 15.71
CA ALA A 75 -12.58 5.45 15.87
C ALA A 75 -12.50 6.13 17.25
N ASN A 76 -12.21 5.37 18.30
CA ASN A 76 -12.05 5.90 19.65
C ASN A 76 -10.69 6.60 19.87
N ARG A 77 -9.76 6.47 18.94
CA ARG A 77 -8.39 6.98 19.02
C ARG A 77 -8.12 8.18 18.11
N ILE A 78 -9.10 8.60 17.32
CA ILE A 78 -8.93 9.69 16.34
C ILE A 78 -8.37 10.95 17.02
N ASN A 79 -9.02 11.42 18.09
CA ASN A 79 -8.60 12.63 18.81
C ASN A 79 -7.21 12.51 19.42
N GLU A 80 -6.86 11.33 19.97
CA GLU A 80 -5.53 11.04 20.52
C GLU A 80 -4.47 11.17 19.43
N ILE A 81 -4.67 10.49 18.28
CA ILE A 81 -3.73 10.46 17.17
C ILE A 81 -3.59 11.86 16.55
N GLN A 82 -4.71 12.54 16.26
CA GLN A 82 -4.67 13.89 15.70
C GLN A 82 -3.96 14.89 16.62
N SER A 83 -4.21 14.79 17.92
CA SER A 83 -3.55 15.66 18.92
C SER A 83 -2.04 15.42 18.97
N ALA A 84 -1.62 14.16 18.94
CA ALA A 84 -0.20 13.80 18.94
C ALA A 84 0.52 14.18 17.62
N LEU A 85 -0.18 14.16 16.48
CA LEU A 85 0.36 14.56 15.17
C LEU A 85 0.41 16.08 14.95
N LYS A 86 -0.27 16.86 15.78
CA LYS A 86 -0.38 18.30 15.58
C LYS A 86 0.98 19.00 15.60
N GLY A 87 1.28 19.71 14.51
CA GLY A 87 2.54 20.44 14.34
C GLY A 87 3.73 19.59 13.90
N ARG A 88 3.55 18.28 13.67
CA ARG A 88 4.60 17.36 13.24
C ARG A 88 4.57 17.09 11.74
N ASN A 89 5.72 16.70 11.20
CA ASN A 89 5.83 16.28 9.79
C ASN A 89 5.57 14.77 9.60
N ILE A 90 4.83 14.15 10.53
CA ILE A 90 4.39 12.76 10.44
C ILE A 90 2.94 12.72 9.98
N LYS A 91 2.61 11.81 9.06
CA LYS A 91 1.25 11.58 8.56
C LYS A 91 0.86 10.14 8.79
N VAL A 92 -0.44 9.86 8.89
CA VAL A 92 -0.92 8.48 8.88
C VAL A 92 -0.71 7.89 7.50
N SER A 93 0.15 6.87 7.41
CA SER A 93 0.55 6.27 6.13
C SER A 93 -0.46 5.27 5.60
N ALA A 94 -0.94 4.39 6.47
CA ALA A 94 -2.00 3.42 6.23
C ALA A 94 -2.59 3.01 7.58
N ILE A 95 -3.69 2.27 7.58
CA ILE A 95 -4.23 1.60 8.76
C ILE A 95 -4.02 0.10 8.59
N CYS A 96 -3.32 -0.53 9.53
CA CYS A 96 -3.06 -1.97 9.49
C CYS A 96 -4.25 -2.76 10.04
N ALA A 97 -5.04 -3.38 9.14
CA ALA A 97 -6.13 -4.31 9.44
C ALA A 97 -6.99 -3.92 10.67
N GLY A 98 -7.38 -4.90 11.50
CA GLY A 98 -8.08 -4.66 12.80
C GLY A 98 -9.58 -4.87 12.76
N PHE A 99 -10.15 -5.26 11.62
CA PHE A 99 -11.55 -5.66 11.46
C PHE A 99 -11.81 -7.06 12.04
N ASP A 100 -13.05 -7.34 12.38
CA ASP A 100 -13.54 -8.66 12.77
C ASP A 100 -14.14 -9.39 11.55
N GLY A 101 -14.18 -10.73 11.60
CA GLY A 101 -14.66 -11.52 10.47
C GLY A 101 -13.72 -11.47 9.26
N PHE A 102 -14.23 -11.82 8.08
CA PHE A 102 -13.47 -11.76 6.81
C PHE A 102 -14.42 -11.76 5.60
N ILE A 103 -13.96 -11.17 4.49
CA ILE A 103 -14.82 -10.88 3.32
C ILE A 103 -15.27 -12.16 2.59
N LEU A 104 -14.46 -13.22 2.61
CA LEU A 104 -14.75 -14.51 1.95
C LEU A 104 -15.43 -15.52 2.89
N ALA A 105 -15.97 -15.10 4.02
CA ALA A 105 -16.74 -15.98 4.89
C ALA A 105 -17.99 -16.55 4.18
N GLU A 106 -18.23 -17.86 4.35
CA GLU A 106 -19.49 -18.49 3.94
C GLU A 106 -20.60 -18.20 4.95
N ASP A 107 -20.26 -18.02 6.24
CA ASP A 107 -21.19 -17.64 7.28
C ASP A 107 -21.59 -16.17 7.13
N PRO A 108 -22.89 -15.86 6.89
CA PRO A 108 -23.37 -14.49 6.73
C PRO A 108 -23.15 -13.61 7.98
N ALA A 109 -23.13 -14.20 9.18
CA ALA A 109 -22.90 -13.45 10.41
C ALA A 109 -21.45 -12.99 10.50
N VAL A 110 -20.49 -13.83 10.13
CA VAL A 110 -19.05 -13.49 10.07
C VAL A 110 -18.80 -12.44 8.98
N LYS A 111 -19.42 -12.58 7.80
CA LYS A 111 -19.35 -11.58 6.73
C LYS A 111 -19.92 -10.22 7.18
N LYS A 112 -21.05 -10.23 7.89
CA LYS A 112 -21.67 -9.01 8.41
C LYS A 112 -20.77 -8.31 9.44
N GLN A 113 -20.07 -9.06 10.29
CA GLN A 113 -19.09 -8.48 11.22
C GLN A 113 -17.96 -7.78 10.45
N PHE A 114 -17.45 -8.44 9.40
CA PHE A 114 -16.45 -7.83 8.52
C PHE A 114 -16.96 -6.51 7.92
N ASP A 115 -18.15 -6.52 7.32
CA ASP A 115 -18.71 -5.35 6.67
C ASP A 115 -18.88 -4.15 7.62
N SER A 116 -19.34 -4.41 8.84
CA SER A 116 -19.51 -3.37 9.84
C SER A 116 -18.18 -2.80 10.30
N THR A 117 -17.28 -3.67 10.77
CA THR A 117 -16.02 -3.22 11.37
C THR A 117 -15.06 -2.62 10.35
N MET A 118 -15.04 -3.15 9.12
CA MET A 118 -14.23 -2.58 8.03
C MET A 118 -14.71 -1.19 7.63
N ARG A 119 -16.02 -0.95 7.57
CA ARG A 119 -16.58 0.38 7.27
C ARG A 119 -16.27 1.39 8.37
N ASP A 120 -16.34 0.99 9.64
CA ASP A 120 -15.97 1.86 10.77
C ASP A 120 -14.49 2.26 10.70
N ILE A 121 -13.61 1.32 10.35
CA ILE A 121 -12.17 1.60 10.18
C ILE A 121 -11.94 2.52 8.99
N ILE A 122 -12.61 2.30 7.85
CA ILE A 122 -12.50 3.16 6.67
C ILE A 122 -12.91 4.60 6.99
N ALA A 123 -14.03 4.79 7.70
CA ALA A 123 -14.47 6.11 8.11
C ALA A 123 -13.44 6.82 8.99
N ALA A 124 -12.92 6.12 10.02
CA ALA A 124 -11.88 6.65 10.90
C ALA A 124 -10.55 6.92 10.16
N ALA A 125 -10.17 6.08 9.19
CA ALA A 125 -9.01 6.27 8.34
C ALA A 125 -9.10 7.57 7.53
N GLY A 126 -10.28 7.87 6.98
CA GLY A 126 -10.54 9.11 6.27
C GLY A 126 -10.40 10.34 7.16
N GLU A 127 -10.93 10.30 8.39
CA GLU A 127 -10.78 11.39 9.37
C GLU A 127 -9.32 11.64 9.77
N LEU A 128 -8.51 10.59 9.78
CA LEU A 128 -7.07 10.67 10.06
C LEU A 128 -6.23 11.07 8.84
N GLY A 129 -6.82 11.18 7.65
CA GLY A 129 -6.12 11.46 6.40
C GLY A 129 -5.16 10.33 5.97
N SER A 130 -5.48 9.09 6.34
CA SER A 130 -4.73 7.89 5.92
C SER A 130 -4.86 7.65 4.43
N THR A 131 -3.80 7.11 3.80
CA THR A 131 -3.87 6.73 2.39
C THR A 131 -4.82 5.57 2.15
N GLY A 132 -4.95 4.63 3.10
CA GLY A 132 -5.87 3.50 2.97
C GLY A 132 -5.91 2.58 4.17
N VAL A 133 -6.82 1.61 4.12
CA VAL A 133 -6.97 0.53 5.12
C VAL A 133 -6.51 -0.78 4.51
N ILE A 134 -5.51 -1.41 5.11
CA ILE A 134 -4.95 -2.69 4.68
C ILE A 134 -5.89 -3.82 5.06
N MET A 135 -6.13 -4.74 4.13
CA MET A 135 -6.95 -5.92 4.37
C MET A 135 -6.47 -7.15 3.59
N VAL A 136 -6.64 -8.29 4.21
CA VAL A 136 -6.46 -9.62 3.62
C VAL A 136 -7.84 -10.26 3.40
N PRO A 137 -8.15 -10.82 2.22
CA PRO A 137 -9.47 -11.40 1.96
C PRO A 137 -9.84 -12.58 2.85
N ALA A 138 -8.88 -13.46 3.13
CA ALA A 138 -9.01 -14.57 4.07
C ALA A 138 -7.64 -15.17 4.41
N PHE A 139 -7.43 -15.49 5.67
CA PHE A 139 -6.30 -16.29 6.13
C PHE A 139 -6.59 -17.80 6.01
N ASN A 140 -5.56 -18.63 5.91
CA ASN A 140 -5.71 -20.10 5.78
C ASN A 140 -6.52 -20.74 6.91
N GLY A 141 -6.43 -20.21 8.13
CA GLY A 141 -7.16 -20.73 9.30
C GLY A 141 -8.62 -20.28 9.39
N GLN A 142 -9.08 -19.34 8.59
CA GLN A 142 -10.45 -18.83 8.65
C GLN A 142 -11.42 -19.76 7.91
N LYS A 143 -12.36 -20.36 8.65
CA LYS A 143 -13.32 -21.34 8.12
C LYS A 143 -14.72 -21.10 8.74
N PRO A 144 -15.82 -21.42 7.98
CA PRO A 144 -15.83 -21.82 6.58
C PRO A 144 -15.52 -20.62 5.65
N CYS A 145 -14.75 -20.88 4.60
CA CYS A 145 -14.30 -19.89 3.63
C CYS A 145 -14.72 -20.29 2.21
N LYS A 146 -15.17 -19.32 1.42
CA LYS A 146 -15.52 -19.54 0.01
C LYS A 146 -14.36 -20.21 -0.74
N PRO A 147 -14.64 -21.22 -1.58
CA PRO A 147 -13.60 -21.96 -2.29
C PRO A 147 -12.88 -21.08 -3.31
N HIS A 148 -11.69 -21.50 -3.73
CA HIS A 148 -10.88 -20.77 -4.71
C HIS A 148 -11.37 -21.03 -6.14
N THR A 149 -12.44 -20.35 -6.56
CA THR A 149 -13.09 -20.48 -7.86
C THR A 149 -13.22 -19.12 -8.58
N LEU A 150 -13.62 -19.16 -9.86
CA LEU A 150 -13.91 -17.95 -10.63
C LEU A 150 -15.11 -17.17 -10.05
N GLU A 151 -16.10 -17.86 -9.54
CA GLU A 151 -17.28 -17.28 -8.90
C GLU A 151 -16.87 -16.52 -7.63
N THR A 152 -16.02 -17.12 -6.80
CA THR A 152 -15.47 -16.44 -5.61
C THR A 152 -14.64 -15.23 -5.98
N ARG A 153 -13.88 -15.30 -7.08
CA ARG A 153 -13.14 -14.15 -7.58
C ARG A 153 -14.07 -13.03 -8.04
N ALA A 154 -15.11 -13.35 -8.79
CA ALA A 154 -16.10 -12.36 -9.23
C ALA A 154 -16.79 -11.70 -8.02
N TYR A 155 -17.20 -12.50 -7.04
CA TYR A 155 -17.76 -12.04 -5.78
C TYR A 155 -16.78 -11.09 -5.04
N LEU A 156 -15.50 -11.45 -4.93
CA LEU A 156 -14.50 -10.60 -4.29
C LEU A 156 -14.39 -9.25 -5.03
N CYS A 157 -14.32 -9.25 -6.36
CA CYS A 157 -14.23 -8.01 -7.13
C CYS A 157 -15.46 -7.10 -6.93
N GLU A 158 -16.67 -7.68 -6.85
CA GLU A 158 -17.90 -6.94 -6.55
C GLU A 158 -17.86 -6.32 -5.15
N GLN A 159 -17.49 -7.11 -4.14
CA GLN A 159 -17.37 -6.62 -2.76
C GLN A 159 -16.28 -5.55 -2.62
N MET A 160 -15.16 -5.69 -3.34
CA MET A 160 -14.11 -4.68 -3.36
C MET A 160 -14.56 -3.40 -4.07
N HIS A 161 -15.37 -3.50 -5.13
CA HIS A 161 -16.00 -2.32 -5.74
C HIS A 161 -16.79 -1.52 -4.69
N GLU A 162 -17.71 -2.18 -3.97
CA GLU A 162 -18.54 -1.53 -2.96
C GLU A 162 -17.72 -0.87 -1.83
N LEU A 163 -16.69 -1.58 -1.33
CA LEU A 163 -15.82 -1.05 -0.29
C LEU A 163 -14.96 0.10 -0.81
N GLY A 164 -14.45 0.01 -2.04
CA GLY A 164 -13.68 1.07 -2.68
C GLY A 164 -14.49 2.35 -2.87
N GLU A 165 -15.73 2.23 -3.38
CA GLU A 165 -16.64 3.37 -3.50
C GLU A 165 -17.01 3.98 -2.14
N TYR A 166 -17.13 3.15 -1.11
CA TYR A 166 -17.33 3.63 0.25
C TYR A 166 -16.09 4.39 0.77
N ALA A 167 -14.90 3.84 0.54
CA ALA A 167 -13.64 4.46 0.96
C ALA A 167 -13.41 5.82 0.29
N LEU A 168 -13.72 5.94 -1.00
CA LEU A 168 -13.62 7.22 -1.72
C LEU A 168 -14.52 8.31 -1.11
N LYS A 169 -15.71 7.97 -0.61
CA LYS A 169 -16.59 8.92 0.10
C LYS A 169 -15.98 9.44 1.41
N HIS A 170 -15.05 8.69 1.97
CA HIS A 170 -14.28 9.07 3.17
C HIS A 170 -12.87 9.59 2.85
N ASN A 171 -12.56 9.88 1.57
CA ASN A 171 -11.25 10.37 1.11
C ASN A 171 -10.08 9.44 1.47
N THR A 172 -10.29 8.14 1.42
CA THR A 172 -9.30 7.10 1.66
C THR A 172 -9.48 5.95 0.66
N THR A 173 -8.74 4.86 0.81
CA THR A 173 -8.83 3.67 -0.06
C THR A 173 -8.85 2.39 0.76
N VAL A 174 -9.10 1.26 0.11
CA VAL A 174 -8.85 -0.08 0.65
C VAL A 174 -7.63 -0.66 -0.05
N ILE A 175 -6.68 -1.17 0.72
CA ILE A 175 -5.40 -1.69 0.24
C ILE A 175 -5.38 -3.20 0.43
N LEU A 176 -5.43 -3.95 -0.67
CA LEU A 176 -5.33 -5.40 -0.65
C LEU A 176 -3.89 -5.85 -0.40
N GLU A 177 -3.70 -6.68 0.61
CA GLU A 177 -2.42 -7.28 0.94
C GLU A 177 -2.37 -8.75 0.51
N PRO A 178 -1.51 -9.11 -0.46
CA PRO A 178 -1.18 -10.49 -0.74
C PRO A 178 -0.17 -11.01 0.29
N LEU A 179 -0.43 -12.19 0.85
CA LEU A 179 0.47 -12.83 1.81
C LEU A 179 1.07 -14.12 1.22
N ASN A 180 2.15 -14.61 1.82
CA ASN A 180 2.74 -15.89 1.48
C ASN A 180 1.74 -17.06 1.67
N ARG A 181 2.01 -18.21 1.03
CA ARG A 181 1.07 -19.36 1.01
C ARG A 181 0.83 -19.99 2.37
N LEU A 182 1.70 -19.77 3.36
CA LEU A 182 1.53 -20.31 4.71
C LEU A 182 0.45 -19.55 5.49
N GLU A 183 0.16 -18.31 5.09
CA GLU A 183 -0.77 -17.42 5.78
C GLU A 183 -2.03 -17.13 4.97
N CYS A 184 -1.94 -16.97 3.64
CA CYS A 184 -3.06 -16.55 2.82
C CYS A 184 -3.76 -17.70 2.12
N HIS A 185 -5.09 -17.75 2.28
CA HIS A 185 -5.95 -18.67 1.56
C HIS A 185 -6.11 -18.29 0.08
N TYR A 186 -6.25 -16.99 -0.22
CA TYR A 186 -6.79 -16.57 -1.51
C TYR A 186 -5.80 -15.86 -2.42
N MET A 187 -5.03 -14.91 -1.90
CA MET A 187 -4.22 -13.99 -2.70
C MET A 187 -2.77 -13.99 -2.22
N ARG A 188 -1.81 -14.29 -3.11
CA ARG A 188 -0.43 -14.59 -2.71
C ARG A 188 0.64 -13.75 -3.37
N GLN A 189 0.32 -13.13 -4.50
CA GLN A 189 1.26 -12.30 -5.26
C GLN A 189 0.71 -10.90 -5.48
N VAL A 190 1.60 -9.93 -5.62
CA VAL A 190 1.23 -8.52 -5.90
C VAL A 190 0.42 -8.43 -7.19
N ALA A 191 0.77 -9.23 -8.21
CA ALA A 191 0.04 -9.31 -9.46
C ALA A 191 -1.42 -9.78 -9.28
N ASP A 192 -1.68 -10.73 -8.35
CA ASP A 192 -3.03 -11.19 -8.04
C ASP A 192 -3.87 -10.06 -7.43
N ALA A 193 -3.28 -9.33 -6.48
CA ALA A 193 -3.93 -8.20 -5.85
C ALA A 193 -4.21 -7.07 -6.85
N ALA A 194 -3.25 -6.73 -7.70
CA ALA A 194 -3.41 -5.74 -8.77
C ALA A 194 -4.51 -6.13 -9.76
N ALA A 195 -4.62 -7.44 -10.09
CA ALA A 195 -5.70 -7.93 -10.95
C ALA A 195 -7.08 -7.77 -10.30
N VAL A 196 -7.21 -7.97 -8.97
CA VAL A 196 -8.46 -7.70 -8.24
C VAL A 196 -8.75 -6.19 -8.22
N CYS A 197 -7.75 -5.34 -7.99
CA CYS A 197 -7.91 -3.88 -8.05
C CYS A 197 -8.48 -3.44 -9.41
N ARG A 198 -7.87 -3.88 -10.51
CA ARG A 198 -8.32 -3.59 -11.87
C ARG A 198 -9.75 -4.05 -12.11
N ASP A 199 -10.05 -5.28 -11.75
CA ASP A 199 -11.33 -5.93 -12.08
C ASP A 199 -12.47 -5.51 -11.15
N SER A 200 -12.15 -4.93 -9.97
CA SER A 200 -13.13 -4.28 -9.09
C SER A 200 -13.71 -2.99 -9.71
N LYS A 201 -13.01 -2.36 -10.65
CA LYS A 201 -13.44 -1.12 -11.34
C LYS A 201 -13.73 0.04 -10.38
N SER A 202 -13.04 0.14 -9.26
CA SER A 202 -13.11 1.25 -8.33
C SER A 202 -11.71 1.85 -8.13
N ALA A 203 -11.60 3.17 -8.25
CA ALA A 203 -10.37 3.88 -7.94
C ALA A 203 -9.99 3.82 -6.44
N GLY A 204 -10.95 3.46 -5.58
CA GLY A 204 -10.78 3.28 -4.14
C GLY A 204 -10.18 1.94 -3.74
N VAL A 205 -9.88 1.03 -4.70
CA VAL A 205 -9.24 -0.26 -4.43
C VAL A 205 -7.79 -0.22 -4.90
N LYS A 206 -6.89 -0.45 -3.99
CA LYS A 206 -5.44 -0.46 -4.19
C LYS A 206 -4.84 -1.75 -3.66
N CYS A 207 -3.55 -1.94 -3.89
CA CYS A 207 -2.82 -3.07 -3.33
C CYS A 207 -1.47 -2.64 -2.78
N MET A 208 -0.83 -3.57 -2.12
CA MET A 208 0.50 -3.42 -1.58
C MET A 208 1.37 -4.63 -1.86
N GLY A 209 2.65 -4.53 -1.50
CA GLY A 209 3.53 -5.66 -1.36
C GLY A 209 4.30 -5.58 -0.06
N ASP A 210 4.51 -6.73 0.56
CA ASP A 210 5.33 -6.87 1.75
C ASP A 210 6.57 -7.70 1.40
N PHE A 211 7.74 -7.15 1.59
CA PHE A 211 9.01 -7.84 1.32
C PHE A 211 9.14 -9.17 2.06
N TRP A 212 8.52 -9.33 3.21
CA TRP A 212 8.44 -10.61 3.91
C TRP A 212 7.55 -11.62 3.18
N HIS A 213 6.37 -11.18 2.72
CA HIS A 213 5.41 -12.07 2.05
C HIS A 213 5.76 -12.37 0.58
N MET A 214 6.58 -11.54 -0.05
CA MET A 214 6.96 -11.65 -1.47
C MET A 214 7.99 -12.75 -1.76
N GLN A 215 8.04 -13.83 -0.95
CA GLN A 215 8.99 -14.94 -1.09
C GLN A 215 8.75 -15.81 -2.33
N GLU A 216 7.54 -15.79 -2.87
CA GLU A 216 7.12 -16.57 -4.05
C GLU A 216 7.11 -15.73 -5.34
N GLU A 217 7.49 -14.48 -5.27
CA GLU A 217 7.61 -13.62 -6.42
C GLU A 217 8.86 -13.96 -7.24
N THR A 218 8.79 -13.79 -8.55
CA THR A 218 9.97 -13.97 -9.42
C THR A 218 11.10 -13.02 -9.03
N SER A 219 10.75 -11.78 -8.70
CA SER A 219 11.60 -10.78 -8.07
C SER A 219 10.73 -9.65 -7.51
N ASP A 220 11.23 -8.93 -6.50
CA ASP A 220 10.54 -7.75 -5.96
C ASP A 220 10.33 -6.67 -7.03
N TYR A 221 11.30 -6.52 -7.93
CA TYR A 221 11.22 -5.60 -9.05
C TYR A 221 10.02 -5.89 -9.95
N ALA A 222 9.87 -7.14 -10.40
CA ALA A 222 8.75 -7.56 -11.22
C ALA A 222 7.41 -7.47 -10.48
N ALA A 223 7.39 -7.83 -9.20
CA ALA A 223 6.21 -7.76 -8.36
C ALA A 223 5.64 -6.34 -8.27
N PHE A 224 6.45 -5.36 -7.90
CA PHE A 224 5.98 -3.97 -7.80
C PHE A 224 5.57 -3.40 -9.16
N LEU A 225 6.33 -3.68 -10.23
CA LEU A 225 5.96 -3.23 -11.58
C LEU A 225 4.64 -3.85 -12.06
N SER A 226 4.28 -5.05 -11.62
CA SER A 226 3.01 -5.70 -11.99
C SER A 226 1.78 -4.94 -11.50
N ALA A 227 1.88 -4.24 -10.37
CA ALA A 227 0.84 -3.36 -9.86
C ALA A 227 0.93 -1.95 -10.47
N GLY A 228 2.14 -1.51 -10.79
CA GLY A 228 2.39 -0.17 -11.32
C GLY A 228 1.97 0.95 -10.36
N THR A 229 2.07 2.19 -10.83
CA THR A 229 1.69 3.38 -10.05
C THR A 229 0.19 3.50 -9.83
N GLU A 230 -0.60 2.81 -10.63
CA GLU A 230 -2.06 2.88 -10.56
C GLU A 230 -2.60 2.15 -9.33
N TYR A 231 -2.02 0.99 -8.99
CA TYR A 231 -2.55 0.14 -7.91
C TYR A 231 -1.65 0.05 -6.70
N LEU A 232 -0.31 0.13 -6.82
CA LEU A 232 0.60 0.03 -5.68
C LEU A 232 0.53 1.28 -4.82
N GLN A 233 0.03 1.15 -3.59
CA GLN A 233 -0.16 2.29 -2.69
C GLN A 233 0.52 2.17 -1.34
N HIS A 234 0.96 0.97 -0.95
CA HIS A 234 1.68 0.75 0.29
C HIS A 234 2.75 -0.33 0.12
N VAL A 235 3.78 -0.29 0.98
CA VAL A 235 4.83 -1.32 1.03
C VAL A 235 5.16 -1.58 2.49
N HIS A 236 5.16 -2.87 2.88
CA HIS A 236 5.73 -3.31 4.15
C HIS A 236 7.16 -3.81 4.00
N VAL A 237 7.94 -3.66 5.05
CA VAL A 237 9.32 -4.15 5.11
C VAL A 237 9.60 -4.80 6.48
N ALA A 238 10.18 -5.98 6.40
CA ALA A 238 10.76 -6.73 7.52
C ALA A 238 12.00 -7.46 7.03
N SER A 239 12.78 -8.02 7.95
CA SER A 239 13.82 -8.98 7.59
C SER A 239 13.23 -10.18 6.87
N ARG A 240 13.85 -10.58 5.77
CA ARG A 240 13.29 -11.55 4.82
C ARG A 240 13.21 -12.97 5.37
N GLY A 241 14.15 -13.37 6.21
CA GLY A 241 14.20 -14.75 6.70
C GLY A 241 13.44 -14.99 7.99
N ASN A 242 13.16 -13.95 8.80
CA ASN A 242 12.64 -14.14 10.14
C ASN A 242 11.58 -13.12 10.60
N ARG A 243 11.16 -12.19 9.71
CA ARG A 243 10.19 -11.13 9.98
C ARG A 243 10.56 -10.22 11.18
N GLN A 244 11.87 -10.15 11.48
CA GLN A 244 12.39 -9.23 12.48
C GLN A 244 12.79 -7.90 11.85
N MET A 245 13.54 -7.06 12.58
CA MET A 245 14.00 -5.77 12.06
C MET A 245 14.87 -5.96 10.80
N PRO A 246 14.70 -5.16 9.74
CA PRO A 246 15.60 -5.21 8.57
C PRO A 246 17.06 -5.13 8.96
N GLY A 247 17.87 -6.08 8.46
CA GLY A 247 19.28 -6.26 8.82
C GLY A 247 19.54 -7.33 9.88
N GLU A 248 18.53 -7.79 10.63
CA GLU A 248 18.69 -8.85 11.64
C GLU A 248 18.78 -10.26 11.03
N ASP A 249 18.69 -10.40 9.71
CA ASP A 249 18.94 -11.65 8.96
C ASP A 249 20.16 -11.54 8.04
N GLY A 250 20.96 -10.51 8.21
CA GLY A 250 22.23 -10.33 7.51
C GLY A 250 22.07 -10.07 6.00
N GLU A 251 22.83 -10.78 5.18
CA GLU A 251 22.91 -10.55 3.72
C GLU A 251 21.60 -10.88 2.97
N VAL A 252 20.73 -11.68 3.55
CA VAL A 252 19.40 -12.00 2.98
C VAL A 252 18.52 -10.75 2.88
N ASP A 253 18.75 -9.77 3.75
CA ASP A 253 18.01 -8.52 3.81
C ASP A 253 18.45 -7.53 2.71
N ASN A 254 18.16 -7.89 1.47
CA ASN A 254 18.43 -7.10 0.27
C ASN A 254 17.14 -6.65 -0.40
N TYR A 255 16.89 -5.35 -0.40
CA TYR A 255 15.67 -4.70 -0.93
C TYR A 255 15.95 -3.87 -2.20
N VAL A 256 17.19 -3.88 -2.73
CA VAL A 256 17.63 -3.02 -3.83
C VAL A 256 16.78 -3.19 -5.08
N ALA A 257 16.43 -4.43 -5.44
CA ALA A 257 15.59 -4.70 -6.62
C ALA A 257 14.20 -4.08 -6.51
N GLY A 258 13.54 -4.23 -5.36
CA GLY A 258 12.24 -3.60 -5.09
C GLY A 258 12.34 -2.07 -5.07
N PHE A 259 13.35 -1.51 -4.41
CA PHE A 259 13.57 -0.07 -4.39
C PHE A 259 13.83 0.52 -5.77
N LYS A 260 14.50 -0.22 -6.66
CA LYS A 260 14.67 0.19 -8.06
C LYS A 260 13.32 0.34 -8.76
N ALA A 261 12.42 -0.63 -8.61
CA ALA A 261 11.07 -0.53 -9.16
C ALA A 261 10.30 0.68 -8.60
N LEU A 262 10.34 0.89 -7.27
CA LEU A 262 9.69 2.04 -6.64
C LEU A 262 10.22 3.37 -7.17
N LYS A 263 11.54 3.49 -7.41
CA LYS A 263 12.13 4.69 -8.02
C LYS A 263 11.67 4.91 -9.45
N GLU A 264 11.71 3.87 -10.28
CA GLU A 264 11.29 3.94 -11.69
C GLU A 264 9.82 4.34 -11.83
N MET A 265 8.98 3.88 -10.90
CA MET A 265 7.57 4.26 -10.81
C MET A 265 7.34 5.65 -10.22
N ASN A 266 8.36 6.36 -9.72
CA ASN A 266 8.19 7.58 -8.91
C ASN A 266 7.19 7.38 -7.76
N TYR A 267 7.30 6.24 -7.05
CA TYR A 267 6.39 5.83 -5.99
C TYR A 267 6.29 6.91 -4.89
N PRO A 268 5.08 7.49 -4.64
CA PRO A 268 4.94 8.64 -3.76
C PRO A 268 4.55 8.30 -2.33
N TYR A 269 4.27 7.02 -2.06
CA TYR A 269 3.72 6.57 -0.79
C TYR A 269 4.81 6.09 0.18
N TYR A 270 4.48 5.22 1.10
CA TYR A 270 5.33 4.85 2.24
C TYR A 270 5.88 3.44 2.12
N VAL A 271 7.07 3.23 2.71
CA VAL A 271 7.62 1.93 3.05
C VAL A 271 7.59 1.83 4.57
N SER A 272 6.73 0.97 5.09
CA SER A 272 6.40 0.88 6.50
C SER A 272 6.99 -0.37 7.15
N PHE A 273 7.59 -0.21 8.31
CA PHE A 273 8.11 -1.34 9.09
C PHE A 273 6.95 -2.11 9.72
N GLU A 274 6.83 -3.38 9.35
CA GLU A 274 5.94 -4.37 9.95
C GLU A 274 6.75 -5.58 10.40
N CYS A 275 7.38 -5.50 11.57
CA CYS A 275 8.35 -6.50 12.00
C CYS A 275 8.48 -6.63 13.52
N GLY A 276 9.02 -7.78 13.93
CA GLY A 276 9.57 -7.97 15.26
C GLY A 276 10.90 -7.24 15.47
N CYS A 277 11.55 -7.51 16.57
CA CYS A 277 12.90 -7.04 16.87
C CYS A 277 13.57 -8.05 17.79
N LYS A 278 14.73 -8.57 17.40
CA LYS A 278 15.53 -9.49 18.25
C LYS A 278 16.35 -8.74 19.28
N GLY A 279 16.90 -7.59 18.89
CA GLY A 279 17.72 -6.74 19.75
C GLY A 279 16.91 -5.67 20.48
N GLU A 280 17.63 -4.75 21.11
CA GLU A 280 17.04 -3.56 21.69
C GLU A 280 16.59 -2.60 20.58
N ARG A 281 15.36 -2.13 20.65
CA ARG A 281 14.77 -1.26 19.60
C ARG A 281 15.56 0.03 19.40
N GLU A 282 16.12 0.57 20.46
CA GLU A 282 16.94 1.79 20.45
C GLU A 282 18.23 1.61 19.60
N VAL A 283 18.66 0.38 19.38
CA VAL A 283 19.85 0.02 18.56
C VAL A 283 19.42 -0.49 17.20
N SER A 284 18.48 -1.45 17.16
CA SER A 284 18.09 -2.13 15.92
C SER A 284 17.31 -1.22 14.96
N VAL A 285 16.42 -0.35 15.47
CA VAL A 285 15.61 0.53 14.61
C VAL A 285 16.47 1.54 13.85
N PRO A 286 17.41 2.29 14.46
CA PRO A 286 18.29 3.19 13.71
C PRO A 286 19.13 2.46 12.68
N ALA A 287 19.68 1.28 13.02
CA ALA A 287 20.48 0.48 12.11
C ALA A 287 19.68 0.02 10.88
N ALA A 288 18.42 -0.40 11.07
CA ALA A 288 17.54 -0.79 9.99
C ALA A 288 17.17 0.42 9.09
N VAL A 289 16.91 1.57 9.67
CA VAL A 289 16.66 2.82 8.91
C VAL A 289 17.85 3.19 8.04
N GLU A 290 19.07 3.10 8.58
CA GLU A 290 20.30 3.37 7.82
C GLU A 290 20.51 2.34 6.70
N LEU A 291 20.27 1.05 6.96
CA LEU A 291 20.33 0.00 5.95
C LEU A 291 19.41 0.29 4.77
N LEU A 292 18.12 0.58 5.03
CA LEU A 292 17.16 0.86 3.98
C LEU A 292 17.53 2.10 3.18
N ARG A 293 18.00 3.17 3.82
CA ARG A 293 18.50 4.38 3.14
C ARG A 293 19.72 4.12 2.29
N ALA A 294 20.65 3.29 2.78
CA ALA A 294 21.83 2.91 2.02
C ALA A 294 21.47 2.07 0.79
N GLN A 295 20.53 1.13 0.93
CA GLN A 295 20.04 0.32 -0.18
C GLN A 295 19.22 1.14 -1.17
N TRP A 296 18.39 2.10 -0.70
CA TRP A 296 17.72 3.04 -1.57
C TRP A 296 18.68 3.85 -2.42
N LYS A 297 19.80 4.29 -1.87
CA LYS A 297 20.84 5.02 -2.64
C LYS A 297 21.49 4.17 -3.71
N LYS A 298 21.62 2.84 -3.49
CA LYS A 298 22.19 1.90 -4.46
C LYS A 298 21.19 1.52 -5.58
N ALA A 299 19.91 1.55 -5.31
CA ALA A 299 18.84 1.32 -6.26
C ALA A 299 18.70 2.53 -7.21
#